data_2ba101ea740cd3c56886c4c931800c98
#
_entry.id   2ba101ea740cd3c56886c4c931800c98
#
_cell.length_a   1.000
_cell.length_b   1.000
_cell.length_c   1.000
_cell.angle_alpha   90.00
_cell.angle_beta   90.00
_cell.angle_gamma   90.00
#
_symmetry.space_group_name_H-M   'P 1'
#
loop_
_entity.id
_entity.type
_entity.pdbx_description
1 polymer ?
#
loop_
_entity_poly.entity_id
_entity_poly.type
_entity_poly.pdbx_seq_one_letter_code
_entity_poly.pdbx_strand_id
1 'polypeptide(L)'
;AAERAFRRATQGTVLLAVLMVAGTLVAMAAYVDWPQKLRWACGTPEGRAFAGQVWHSIKLSLITSTTTTLIALLFGIPAAYALSRFRGRFALLIDTIIDLPIVLPPLVAGIALLTVLRYWMGPLFDAIGIQIHYTPKSIVLAQLFIAGPFAVRAVKAAFDDISPRYEAIAR
;
A
#
# COMPACT_ATOMS: atom_id res chain seq x y z
N ALA A 1 -23.04 26.16 -20.01
CA ALA A 1 -21.72 26.53 -20.57
C ALA A 1 -20.60 26.36 -19.51
N ALA A 2 -20.78 26.87 -18.30
CA ALA A 2 -19.78 26.81 -17.21
C ALA A 2 -19.40 25.37 -16.80
N GLU A 3 -20.37 24.49 -16.67
CA GLU A 3 -20.13 23.08 -16.28
C GLU A 3 -19.30 22.29 -17.31
N ARG A 4 -19.58 22.56 -18.61
CA ARG A 4 -18.79 21.95 -19.68
C ARG A 4 -17.36 22.49 -19.74
N ALA A 5 -17.16 23.77 -19.43
CA ALA A 5 -15.84 24.37 -19.34
C ALA A 5 -15.06 23.83 -18.15
N PHE A 6 -15.70 23.72 -16.98
CA PHE A 6 -15.09 23.10 -15.77
C PHE A 6 -14.69 21.65 -16.02
N ARG A 7 -15.57 20.84 -16.59
CA ARG A 7 -15.29 19.44 -16.91
C ARG A 7 -14.12 19.28 -17.89
N ARG A 8 -14.04 20.15 -18.91
CA ARG A 8 -12.90 20.15 -19.85
C ARG A 8 -11.60 20.59 -19.19
N ALA A 9 -11.64 21.58 -18.30
CA ALA A 9 -10.46 22.01 -17.54
C ALA A 9 -9.97 20.89 -16.63
N THR A 10 -10.85 20.23 -15.89
CA THR A 10 -10.49 19.09 -15.01
C THR A 10 -9.93 17.92 -15.82
N GLN A 11 -10.53 17.58 -16.96
CA GLN A 11 -10.01 16.55 -17.85
C GLN A 11 -8.63 16.93 -18.40
N GLY A 12 -8.42 18.20 -18.75
CA GLY A 12 -7.14 18.71 -19.23
C GLY A 12 -6.03 18.61 -18.17
N THR A 13 -6.32 18.98 -16.92
CA THR A 13 -5.34 18.87 -15.82
C THR A 13 -4.99 17.42 -15.49
N VAL A 14 -5.97 16.52 -15.48
CA VAL A 14 -5.71 15.08 -15.29
C VAL A 14 -4.88 14.51 -16.43
N LEU A 15 -5.21 14.84 -17.68
CA LEU A 15 -4.45 14.40 -18.85
C LEU A 15 -3.01 14.91 -18.79
N LEU A 16 -2.80 16.17 -18.43
CA LEU A 16 -1.47 16.77 -18.29
C LEU A 16 -0.65 16.09 -17.20
N ALA A 17 -1.25 15.79 -16.05
CA ALA A 17 -0.60 15.05 -14.96
C ALA A 17 -0.20 13.63 -15.41
N VAL A 18 -1.09 12.91 -16.11
CA VAL A 18 -0.80 11.58 -16.64
C VAL A 18 0.32 11.63 -17.68
N LEU A 19 0.30 12.63 -18.57
CA LEU A 19 1.36 12.81 -19.57
C LEU A 19 2.71 13.17 -18.94
N MET A 20 2.74 13.96 -17.87
CA MET A 20 3.96 14.25 -17.14
C MET A 20 4.56 13.00 -16.50
N VAL A 21 3.73 12.21 -15.82
CA VAL A 21 4.18 10.94 -15.20
C VAL A 21 4.62 9.94 -16.27
N ALA A 22 3.83 9.75 -17.30
CA ALA A 22 4.19 8.87 -18.41
C ALA A 22 5.45 9.34 -19.13
N GLY A 23 5.60 10.66 -19.37
CA GLY A 23 6.78 11.26 -19.98
C GLY A 23 8.05 11.03 -19.17
N THR A 24 7.99 11.19 -17.84
CA THR A 24 9.13 10.88 -16.96
C THR A 24 9.51 9.41 -16.98
N LEU A 25 8.53 8.50 -16.98
CA LEU A 25 8.79 7.06 -17.08
C LEU A 25 9.41 6.68 -18.44
N VAL A 26 8.87 7.23 -19.52
CA VAL A 26 9.42 7.02 -20.89
C VAL A 26 10.82 7.59 -21.01
N ALA A 27 11.06 8.80 -20.51
CA ALA A 27 12.39 9.42 -20.53
C ALA A 27 13.40 8.58 -19.71
N MET A 28 13.00 8.07 -18.54
CA MET A 28 13.83 7.18 -17.73
C MET A 28 14.12 5.87 -18.47
N ALA A 29 13.12 5.28 -19.12
CA ALA A 29 13.30 4.07 -19.91
C ALA A 29 14.20 4.31 -21.13
N ALA A 30 14.05 5.45 -21.82
CA ALA A 30 14.84 5.79 -23.00
C ALA A 30 16.31 6.12 -22.65
N TYR A 31 16.59 6.60 -21.42
CA TYR A 31 17.95 6.88 -20.96
C TYR A 31 18.77 5.60 -20.73
N VAL A 32 18.12 4.46 -20.58
CA VAL A 32 18.77 3.17 -20.36
C VAL A 32 19.16 2.54 -21.68
N ASP A 33 20.44 2.24 -21.87
CA ASP A 33 20.91 1.47 -23.03
C ASP A 33 20.54 -0.02 -22.87
N TRP A 34 19.30 -0.34 -23.20
CA TRP A 34 18.71 -1.68 -23.07
C TRP A 34 19.50 -2.77 -23.79
N PRO A 35 19.97 -2.57 -25.06
CA PRO A 35 20.71 -3.60 -25.78
C PRO A 35 22.01 -4.00 -25.09
N GLN A 36 22.73 -3.04 -24.53
CA GLN A 36 23.98 -3.29 -23.82
C GLN A 36 23.72 -3.97 -22.48
N LYS A 37 22.73 -3.47 -21.71
CA LYS A 37 22.36 -4.05 -20.42
C LYS A 37 21.80 -5.46 -20.53
N LEU A 38 20.98 -5.73 -21.54
CA LEU A 38 20.48 -7.07 -21.79
C LEU A 38 21.60 -8.03 -22.21
N ARG A 39 22.52 -7.61 -23.08
CA ARG A 39 23.69 -8.40 -23.43
C ARG A 39 24.58 -8.70 -22.23
N TRP A 40 24.79 -7.71 -21.34
CA TRP A 40 25.51 -7.93 -20.10
C TRP A 40 24.77 -8.91 -19.18
N ALA A 41 23.50 -8.72 -18.97
CA ALA A 41 22.67 -9.55 -18.08
C ALA A 41 22.58 -11.02 -18.53
N CYS A 42 22.55 -11.27 -19.85
CA CYS A 42 22.45 -12.64 -20.38
C CYS A 42 23.84 -13.26 -20.69
N GLY A 43 24.83 -12.42 -21.03
CA GLY A 43 26.12 -12.85 -21.56
C GLY A 43 27.21 -13.08 -20.52
N THR A 44 27.12 -12.45 -19.34
CA THR A 44 28.14 -12.56 -18.30
C THR A 44 27.65 -13.38 -17.08
N PRO A 45 28.53 -14.07 -16.36
CA PRO A 45 28.16 -14.79 -15.12
C PRO A 45 27.59 -13.84 -14.07
N GLU A 46 28.17 -12.64 -13.94
CA GLU A 46 27.70 -11.60 -13.01
C GLU A 46 26.32 -11.07 -13.39
N GLY A 47 26.07 -10.83 -14.68
CA GLY A 47 24.78 -10.40 -15.19
C GLY A 47 23.68 -11.44 -14.94
N ARG A 48 23.97 -12.71 -15.10
CA ARG A 48 23.03 -13.81 -14.79
C ARG A 48 22.73 -13.90 -13.31
N ALA A 49 23.73 -13.73 -12.46
CA ALA A 49 23.56 -13.66 -11.00
C ALA A 49 22.67 -12.48 -10.61
N PHE A 50 22.90 -11.30 -11.20
CA PHE A 50 22.09 -10.11 -10.99
C PHE A 50 20.64 -10.32 -11.48
N ALA A 51 20.44 -10.88 -12.65
CA ALA A 51 19.11 -11.21 -13.16
C ALA A 51 18.36 -12.19 -12.24
N GLY A 52 19.08 -13.16 -11.65
CA GLY A 52 18.54 -14.06 -10.63
C GLY A 52 18.08 -13.32 -9.37
N GLN A 53 18.86 -12.36 -8.90
CA GLN A 53 18.49 -11.51 -7.75
C GLN A 53 17.27 -10.65 -8.04
N VAL A 54 17.20 -10.04 -9.22
CA VAL A 54 16.03 -9.26 -9.68
C VAL A 54 14.78 -10.14 -9.70
N TRP A 55 14.89 -11.35 -10.27
CA TRP A 55 13.78 -12.29 -10.32
C TRP A 55 13.30 -12.71 -8.92
N HIS A 56 14.25 -12.98 -8.01
CA HIS A 56 13.94 -13.26 -6.61
C HIS A 56 13.20 -12.09 -5.94
N SER A 57 13.68 -10.86 -6.16
CA SER A 57 13.06 -9.65 -5.62
C SER A 57 11.65 -9.42 -6.13
N ILE A 58 11.40 -9.68 -7.44
CA ILE A 58 10.07 -9.60 -8.03
C ILE A 58 9.12 -10.61 -7.38
N LYS A 59 9.55 -11.87 -7.26
CA LYS A 59 8.75 -12.91 -6.58
C LYS A 59 8.45 -12.54 -5.14
N LEU A 60 9.45 -12.08 -4.40
CA LEU A 60 9.29 -11.66 -3.02
C LEU A 60 8.28 -10.52 -2.90
N SER A 61 8.38 -9.51 -3.78
CA SER A 61 7.46 -8.38 -3.80
C SER A 61 6.02 -8.82 -4.10
N LEU A 62 5.81 -9.70 -5.06
CA LEU A 62 4.48 -10.24 -5.39
C LEU A 62 3.89 -11.05 -4.24
N ILE A 63 4.69 -11.91 -3.61
CA ILE A 63 4.23 -12.72 -2.47
C ILE A 63 3.88 -11.82 -1.29
N THR A 64 4.75 -10.89 -0.93
CA THR A 64 4.50 -10.00 0.23
C THR A 64 3.31 -9.08 -0.01
N SER A 65 3.16 -8.50 -1.20
CA SER A 65 2.03 -7.62 -1.51
C SER A 65 0.70 -8.39 -1.55
N THR A 66 0.68 -9.59 -2.13
CA THR A 66 -0.51 -10.43 -2.13
C THR A 66 -0.90 -10.83 -0.71
N THR A 67 0.06 -11.27 0.10
CA THR A 67 -0.16 -11.61 1.50
C THR A 67 -0.70 -10.41 2.29
N THR A 68 -0.10 -9.24 2.12
CA THR A 68 -0.55 -8.00 2.76
C THR A 68 -1.97 -7.65 2.36
N THR A 69 -2.30 -7.75 1.07
CA THR A 69 -3.65 -7.46 0.57
C THR A 69 -4.69 -8.39 1.17
N LEU A 70 -4.40 -9.69 1.21
CA LEU A 70 -5.31 -10.67 1.81
C LEU A 70 -5.53 -10.39 3.30
N ILE A 71 -4.47 -10.09 4.05
CA ILE A 71 -4.57 -9.74 5.48
C ILE A 71 -5.35 -8.43 5.65
N ALA A 72 -5.04 -7.40 4.84
CA ALA A 72 -5.73 -6.12 4.89
C ALA A 72 -7.23 -6.24 4.59
N LEU A 73 -7.62 -7.08 3.65
CA LEU A 73 -9.04 -7.35 3.36
C LEU A 73 -9.70 -8.17 4.47
N LEU A 74 -9.04 -9.21 4.95
CA LEU A 74 -9.57 -10.10 5.99
C LEU A 74 -9.92 -9.35 7.28
N PHE A 75 -9.04 -8.44 7.72
CA PHE A 75 -9.26 -7.63 8.91
C PHE A 75 -9.90 -6.28 8.60
N GLY A 76 -9.61 -5.70 7.44
CA GLY A 76 -10.12 -4.39 7.03
C GLY A 76 -11.62 -4.39 6.75
N ILE A 77 -12.16 -5.44 6.12
CA ILE A 77 -13.61 -5.50 5.82
C ILE A 77 -14.44 -5.52 7.10
N PRO A 78 -14.21 -6.40 8.09
CA PRO A 78 -14.95 -6.39 9.35
C PRO A 78 -14.76 -5.08 10.13
N ALA A 79 -13.54 -4.55 10.16
CA ALA A 79 -13.24 -3.28 10.83
C ALA A 79 -13.99 -2.11 10.18
N ALA A 80 -13.96 -2.03 8.85
CA ALA A 80 -14.67 -1.00 8.09
C ALA A 80 -16.19 -1.08 8.28
N TYR A 81 -16.76 -2.29 8.28
CA TYR A 81 -18.18 -2.51 8.57
C TYR A 81 -18.53 -2.04 9.97
N ALA A 82 -17.75 -2.46 10.98
CA ALA A 82 -17.95 -2.01 12.35
C ALA A 82 -17.90 -0.49 12.45
N LEU A 83 -16.90 0.17 11.85
CA LEU A 83 -16.76 1.62 11.85
C LEU A 83 -17.91 2.34 11.13
N SER A 84 -18.43 1.79 10.06
CA SER A 84 -19.56 2.39 9.32
C SER A 84 -20.87 2.37 10.13
N ARG A 85 -21.02 1.41 11.06
CA ARG A 85 -22.22 1.27 11.91
C ARG A 85 -22.04 1.83 13.32
N PHE A 86 -20.80 2.02 13.76
CA PHE A 86 -20.51 2.58 15.09
C PHE A 86 -20.70 4.10 15.05
N ARG A 87 -21.56 4.61 15.95
CA ARG A 87 -21.80 6.05 16.14
C ARG A 87 -21.41 6.41 17.57
N GLY A 88 -20.53 7.40 17.73
CA GLY A 88 -20.14 7.90 19.06
C GLY A 88 -18.68 8.38 19.12
N ARG A 89 -18.28 8.86 20.29
CA ARG A 89 -16.92 9.41 20.52
C ARG A 89 -15.80 8.39 20.29
N PHE A 90 -16.07 7.11 20.55
CA PHE A 90 -15.10 6.03 20.30
C PHE A 90 -14.88 5.77 18.80
N ALA A 91 -15.90 5.90 17.96
CA ALA A 91 -15.75 5.78 16.51
C ALA A 91 -14.80 6.87 15.98
N LEU A 92 -14.95 8.10 16.47
CA LEU A 92 -14.08 9.22 16.09
C LEU A 92 -12.62 8.97 16.49
N LEU A 93 -12.38 8.44 17.69
CA LEU A 93 -11.03 8.12 18.16
C LEU A 93 -10.38 7.03 17.28
N ILE A 94 -11.12 5.97 16.97
CA ILE A 94 -10.63 4.88 16.13
C ILE A 94 -10.35 5.39 14.70
N ASP A 95 -11.25 6.19 14.13
CA ASP A 95 -11.05 6.84 12.83
C ASP A 95 -9.75 7.68 12.83
N THR A 96 -9.53 8.47 13.88
CA THR A 96 -8.33 9.29 14.01
C THR A 96 -7.05 8.46 14.11
N ILE A 97 -7.08 7.36 14.86
CA ILE A 97 -5.92 6.46 15.00
C ILE A 97 -5.60 5.77 13.66
N ILE A 98 -6.62 5.35 12.92
CA ILE A 98 -6.45 4.74 11.59
C ILE A 98 -5.89 5.76 10.60
N ASP A 99 -6.23 7.04 10.73
CA ASP A 99 -5.72 8.09 9.83
C ASP A 99 -4.28 8.50 10.12
N LEU A 100 -3.75 8.23 11.31
CA LEU A 100 -2.39 8.61 11.70
C LEU A 100 -1.32 8.18 10.67
N PRO A 101 -1.27 6.90 10.23
CA PRO A 101 -0.29 6.48 9.22
C PRO A 101 -0.46 7.18 7.86
N ILE A 102 -1.68 7.60 7.51
CA ILE A 102 -1.97 8.27 6.24
C ILE A 102 -1.41 9.70 6.23
N VAL A 103 -1.48 10.38 7.37
CA VAL A 103 -1.06 11.79 7.53
C VAL A 103 0.46 11.89 7.69
N LEU A 104 1.11 10.86 8.24
CA LEU A 104 2.56 10.87 8.44
C LEU A 104 3.33 10.79 7.11
N PRO A 105 4.39 11.60 6.94
CA PRO A 105 5.29 11.44 5.81
C PRO A 105 5.84 10.00 5.78
N PRO A 106 5.91 9.35 4.60
CA PRO A 106 6.30 7.93 4.48
C PRO A 106 7.63 7.60 5.15
N LEU A 107 8.60 8.51 5.08
CA LEU A 107 9.90 8.35 5.74
C LEU A 107 9.76 8.30 7.27
N VAL A 108 8.97 9.20 7.84
CA VAL A 108 8.73 9.27 9.30
C VAL A 108 7.98 8.01 9.76
N ALA A 109 6.95 7.62 9.01
CA ALA A 109 6.19 6.39 9.27
C ALA A 109 7.10 5.14 9.24
N GLY A 110 8.01 5.07 8.25
CA GLY A 110 8.98 3.97 8.14
C GLY A 110 9.95 3.90 9.32
N ILE A 111 10.52 5.05 9.73
CA ILE A 111 11.43 5.10 10.89
C ILE A 111 10.69 4.76 12.19
N ALA A 112 9.50 5.30 12.39
CA ALA A 112 8.68 4.99 13.56
C ALA A 112 8.36 3.50 13.64
N LEU A 113 7.93 2.89 12.52
CA LEU A 113 7.64 1.47 12.46
C LEU A 113 8.89 0.62 12.73
N LEU A 114 10.03 0.99 12.14
CA LEU A 114 11.30 0.29 12.38
C LEU A 114 11.68 0.35 13.86
N THR A 115 11.50 1.50 14.51
CA THR A 115 11.77 1.68 15.94
C THR A 115 10.86 0.80 16.79
N VAL A 116 9.56 0.79 16.50
CA VAL A 116 8.58 -0.05 17.20
C VAL A 116 8.90 -1.53 17.01
N LEU A 117 9.17 -1.96 15.78
CA LEU A 117 9.52 -3.35 15.49
C LEU A 117 10.81 -3.77 16.19
N ARG A 118 11.82 -2.89 16.26
CA ARG A 118 13.12 -3.23 16.83
C ARG A 118 13.12 -3.26 18.36
N TYR A 119 12.52 -2.26 19.00
CA TYR A 119 12.66 -2.06 20.46
C TYR A 119 11.47 -2.59 21.26
N TRP A 120 10.27 -2.62 20.67
CA TRP A 120 9.07 -3.00 21.41
C TRP A 120 8.54 -4.38 21.00
N MET A 121 8.35 -4.60 19.72
CA MET A 121 7.77 -5.85 19.23
C MET A 121 8.82 -6.95 19.01
N GLY A 122 10.05 -6.60 18.63
CA GLY A 122 11.12 -7.55 18.35
C GLY A 122 11.41 -8.48 19.52
N PRO A 123 11.70 -7.97 20.71
CA PRO A 123 11.94 -8.83 21.87
C PRO A 123 10.76 -9.73 22.21
N LEU A 124 9.52 -9.28 21.97
CA LEU A 124 8.31 -10.06 22.21
C LEU A 124 8.18 -11.23 21.22
N PHE A 125 8.50 -10.98 19.95
CA PHE A 125 8.47 -12.00 18.90
C PHE A 125 9.67 -12.96 19.00
N ASP A 126 10.84 -12.46 19.38
CA ASP A 126 12.03 -13.29 19.63
C ASP A 126 11.80 -14.26 20.80
N ALA A 127 11.06 -13.83 21.84
CA ALA A 127 10.69 -14.67 22.98
C ALA A 127 9.81 -15.89 22.59
N ILE A 128 9.04 -15.76 21.50
CA ILE A 128 8.21 -16.85 20.94
C ILE A 128 8.88 -17.53 19.73
N GLY A 129 10.17 -17.25 19.49
CA GLY A 129 10.95 -17.86 18.42
C GLY A 129 10.65 -17.34 16.99
N ILE A 130 9.97 -16.20 16.89
CA ILE A 130 9.62 -15.60 15.59
C ILE A 130 10.60 -14.45 15.28
N GLN A 131 11.55 -14.66 14.40
CA GLN A 131 12.40 -13.59 13.90
C GLN A 131 11.62 -12.72 12.91
N ILE A 132 11.50 -11.40 13.21
CA ILE A 132 10.84 -10.43 12.35
C ILE A 132 11.84 -9.53 11.64
N HIS A 133 12.96 -9.19 12.31
CA HIS A 133 13.94 -8.24 11.79
C HIS A 133 14.56 -8.72 10.48
N TYR A 134 14.55 -7.83 9.47
CA TYR A 134 15.15 -8.07 8.14
C TYR A 134 14.61 -9.33 7.43
N THR A 135 13.37 -9.71 7.70
CA THR A 135 12.70 -10.85 7.09
C THR A 135 11.54 -10.41 6.18
N PRO A 136 11.03 -11.25 5.27
CA PRO A 136 9.83 -10.95 4.51
C PRO A 136 8.60 -10.60 5.36
N LYS A 137 8.56 -11.08 6.61
CA LYS A 137 7.50 -10.76 7.58
C LYS A 137 7.47 -9.26 7.93
N SER A 138 8.66 -8.64 8.12
CA SER A 138 8.73 -7.19 8.37
C SER A 138 8.28 -6.37 7.17
N ILE A 139 8.49 -6.87 5.94
CA ILE A 139 7.98 -6.21 4.73
C ILE A 139 6.45 -6.23 4.73
N VAL A 140 5.84 -7.38 5.02
CA VAL A 140 4.36 -7.50 5.11
C VAL A 140 3.80 -6.58 6.17
N LEU A 141 4.43 -6.51 7.36
CA LEU A 141 4.00 -5.60 8.43
C LEU A 141 4.11 -4.13 8.03
N ALA A 142 5.20 -3.74 7.36
CA ALA A 142 5.38 -2.39 6.88
C ALA A 142 4.35 -2.01 5.81
N GLN A 143 4.10 -2.90 4.87
CA GLN A 143 3.06 -2.73 3.86
C GLN A 143 1.67 -2.64 4.50
N LEU A 144 1.36 -3.49 5.48
CA LEU A 144 0.08 -3.50 6.18
C LEU A 144 -0.13 -2.21 6.98
N PHE A 145 0.92 -1.69 7.62
CA PHE A 145 0.86 -0.43 8.37
C PHE A 145 0.48 0.75 7.49
N ILE A 146 0.96 0.78 6.24
CA ILE A 146 0.65 1.86 5.30
C ILE A 146 -0.65 1.58 4.53
N ALA A 147 -0.80 0.39 3.96
CA ALA A 147 -1.93 0.04 3.09
C ALA A 147 -3.21 -0.30 3.86
N GLY A 148 -3.10 -0.81 5.09
CA GLY A 148 -4.25 -1.19 5.92
C GLY A 148 -5.24 -0.07 6.15
N PRO A 149 -4.83 1.11 6.61
CA PRO A 149 -5.70 2.28 6.75
C PRO A 149 -6.43 2.66 5.47
N PHE A 150 -5.74 2.65 4.32
CA PHE A 150 -6.37 2.93 3.03
C PHE A 150 -7.43 1.89 2.67
N ALA A 151 -7.16 0.60 2.93
CA ALA A 151 -8.11 -0.47 2.69
C ALA A 151 -9.37 -0.29 3.56
N VAL A 152 -9.21 -0.02 4.86
CA VAL A 152 -10.33 0.25 5.78
C VAL A 152 -11.14 1.45 5.32
N ARG A 153 -10.49 2.54 4.92
CA ARG A 153 -11.16 3.75 4.43
C ARG A 153 -11.96 3.51 3.16
N ALA A 154 -11.37 2.84 2.17
CA ALA A 154 -12.04 2.53 0.91
C ALA A 154 -13.29 1.66 1.13
N VAL A 155 -13.15 0.62 1.94
CA VAL A 155 -14.26 -0.30 2.26
C VAL A 155 -15.32 0.38 3.13
N LYS A 156 -14.92 1.22 4.11
CA LYS A 156 -15.85 2.00 4.95
C LYS A 156 -16.69 2.94 4.10
N ALA A 157 -16.08 3.66 3.14
CA ALA A 157 -16.82 4.53 2.22
C ALA A 157 -17.90 3.76 1.45
N ALA A 158 -17.58 2.56 0.96
CA ALA A 158 -18.56 1.70 0.28
C ALA A 158 -19.71 1.26 1.21
N PHE A 159 -19.43 0.96 2.49
CA PHE A 159 -20.49 0.63 3.46
C PHE A 159 -21.31 1.84 3.87
N ASP A 160 -20.73 3.04 3.93
CA ASP A 160 -21.45 4.27 4.28
C ASP A 160 -22.47 4.65 3.19
N ASP A 161 -22.21 4.30 1.93
CA ASP A 161 -23.14 4.48 0.81
C ASP A 161 -24.34 3.50 0.86
N ILE A 162 -24.23 2.38 1.59
CA ILE A 162 -25.29 1.40 1.71
C ILE A 162 -26.24 1.82 2.86
N SER A 163 -27.50 2.12 2.51
CA SER A 163 -28.51 2.47 3.50
C SER A 163 -28.76 1.32 4.49
N PRO A 164 -28.75 1.59 5.82
CA PRO A 164 -29.04 0.58 6.84
C PRO A 164 -30.42 -0.10 6.68
N ARG A 165 -31.33 0.51 5.90
CA ARG A 165 -32.66 -0.07 5.61
C ARG A 165 -32.57 -1.38 4.84
N TYR A 166 -31.56 -1.55 3.97
CA TYR A 166 -31.39 -2.79 3.21
C TYR A 166 -31.01 -3.96 4.14
N GLU A 167 -30.24 -3.70 5.19
CA GLU A 167 -29.90 -4.71 6.19
C GLU A 167 -31.12 -5.12 7.05
N ALA A 168 -32.02 -4.14 7.34
CA ALA A 168 -33.23 -4.41 8.10
C ALA A 168 -34.24 -5.26 7.31
N ILE A 169 -34.22 -5.16 5.98
CA ILE A 169 -35.10 -5.96 5.10
C ILE A 169 -34.56 -7.39 4.91
N ALA A 170 -33.23 -7.55 4.97
CA ALA A 170 -32.55 -8.83 4.77
C ALA A 170 -32.55 -9.74 6.03
N ARG A 171 -32.95 -9.21 7.18
CA ARG A 171 -33.14 -9.95 8.44
C ARG A 171 -34.57 -10.44 8.60
#